data_a64103700f785464f37f9a4c16e477a8
#
_entry.id   a64103700f785464f37f9a4c16e477a8
#
_cell.length_a   1.000
_cell.length_b   1.000
_cell.length_c   1.000
_cell.angle_alpha   90.00
_cell.angle_beta   90.00
_cell.angle_gamma   90.00
#
_symmetry.space_group_name_H-M   'P 1'
#
loop_
_entity.id
_entity.type
_entity.pdbx_description
1 polymer ?
#
loop_
_entity_poly.entity_id
_entity_poly.type
_entity_poly.pdbx_seq_one_letter_code
_entity_poly.pdbx_strand_id
1 'polypeptide(L)'
;DCADYVVSTKLMVLRKYNNEVDLRYFYYCLTNQPFLDMLQRKAENRIGSFPQITFDLLSEYAFPVPSLSEQEKIANIIFSLDHKIELNKQINDNLLLLDHSLRGARVRRVA
;
A
#
# COMPACT_ATOMS: atom_id res chain seq x y z
N ASP A 1 -0.23 20.91 -5.65
CA ASP A 1 -1.56 21.33 -6.09
C ASP A 1 -2.38 20.10 -6.46
N CYS A 2 -3.30 19.70 -5.58
CA CYS A 2 -4.21 18.56 -5.80
C CYS A 2 -5.55 19.01 -6.41
N ALA A 3 -5.56 20.11 -7.17
CA ALA A 3 -6.79 20.71 -7.66
C ALA A 3 -7.46 19.94 -8.82
N ASP A 4 -6.76 18.99 -9.45
CA ASP A 4 -7.20 18.40 -10.72
C ASP A 4 -7.66 16.93 -10.60
N TYR A 5 -7.80 16.39 -9.40
CA TYR A 5 -8.25 15.00 -9.22
C TYR A 5 -9.72 14.94 -8.79
N VAL A 6 -10.56 14.36 -9.65
CA VAL A 6 -11.94 14.01 -9.30
C VAL A 6 -11.91 12.67 -8.56
N VAL A 7 -12.28 12.68 -7.29
CA VAL A 7 -12.35 11.48 -6.46
C VAL A 7 -13.77 10.92 -6.53
N SER A 8 -13.88 9.62 -6.82
CA SER A 8 -15.17 8.91 -6.76
C SER A 8 -15.78 8.99 -5.36
N THR A 9 -17.11 9.03 -5.26
CA THR A 9 -17.84 8.99 -3.99
C THR A 9 -17.59 7.72 -3.15
N LYS A 10 -16.97 6.70 -3.75
CA LYS A 10 -16.57 5.44 -3.09
C LYS A 10 -15.17 5.50 -2.49
N LEU A 11 -14.45 6.58 -2.69
CA LEU A 11 -13.08 6.75 -2.17
C LEU A 11 -13.08 7.77 -1.04
N MET A 12 -12.25 7.52 -0.05
CA MET A 12 -12.00 8.44 1.05
C MET A 12 -10.64 9.07 0.89
N VAL A 13 -10.57 10.40 0.96
CA VAL A 13 -9.31 11.14 0.93
C VAL A 13 -8.93 11.52 2.36
N LEU A 14 -7.78 11.04 2.80
CA LEU A 14 -7.21 11.41 4.09
C LEU A 14 -6.13 12.47 3.87
N ARG A 15 -6.20 13.55 4.63
CA ARG A 15 -5.22 14.65 4.58
C ARG A 15 -4.67 14.89 5.97
N LYS A 16 -3.37 15.15 6.08
CA LYS A 16 -2.78 15.57 7.34
C LYS A 16 -3.27 16.98 7.71
N TYR A 17 -3.57 17.18 8.98
CA TYR A 17 -4.01 18.46 9.49
C TYR A 17 -2.84 19.37 9.92
N ASN A 18 -1.75 18.77 10.40
CA ASN A 18 -0.56 19.47 10.90
C ASN A 18 0.73 18.84 10.38
N ASN A 19 1.86 19.40 10.79
CA ASN A 19 3.18 18.90 10.40
C ASN A 19 3.79 17.90 11.40
N GLU A 20 3.05 17.42 12.37
CA GLU A 20 3.51 16.46 13.37
C GLU A 20 3.53 15.02 12.86
N VAL A 21 2.94 14.79 11.70
CA VAL A 21 2.84 13.45 11.11
C VAL A 21 3.54 13.40 9.75
N ASP A 22 4.48 12.48 9.60
CA ASP A 22 5.06 12.12 8.31
C ASP A 22 4.05 11.28 7.51
N LEU A 23 3.77 11.67 6.26
CA LEU A 23 2.76 11.00 5.43
C LEU A 23 3.13 9.57 5.05
N ARG A 24 4.43 9.26 4.90
CA ARG A 24 4.90 7.91 4.59
C ARG A 24 4.74 6.99 5.80
N TYR A 25 5.08 7.51 6.99
CA TYR A 25 4.84 6.80 8.25
C TYR A 25 3.34 6.49 8.41
N PHE A 26 2.49 7.49 8.22
CA PHE A 26 1.04 7.32 8.31
C PHE A 26 0.49 6.33 7.28
N TYR A 27 0.99 6.38 6.05
CA TYR A 27 0.65 5.40 5.02
C TYR A 27 0.96 3.97 5.49
N TYR A 28 2.14 3.71 6.05
CA TYR A 28 2.49 2.40 6.55
C TYR A 28 1.67 1.97 7.77
N CYS A 29 1.26 2.89 8.63
CA CYS A 29 0.33 2.60 9.71
C CYS A 29 -1.03 2.14 9.19
N LEU A 30 -1.54 2.77 8.12
CA LEU A 30 -2.84 2.45 7.55
C LEU A 30 -2.83 1.19 6.66
N THR A 31 -1.70 0.84 6.09
CA THR A 31 -1.59 -0.27 5.12
C THR A 31 -1.01 -1.55 5.71
N ASN A 32 -0.72 -1.59 7.01
CA ASN A 32 -0.25 -2.82 7.64
C ASN A 32 -1.38 -3.88 7.68
N GLN A 33 -1.01 -5.13 7.42
CA GLN A 33 -1.98 -6.21 7.27
C GLN A 33 -2.86 -6.43 8.51
N PRO A 34 -2.33 -6.46 9.75
CA PRO A 34 -3.16 -6.62 10.95
C PRO A 34 -4.24 -5.54 11.09
N PHE A 35 -3.92 -4.31 10.72
CA PHE A 35 -4.89 -3.20 10.76
C PHE A 35 -5.96 -3.35 9.68
N LEU A 36 -5.58 -3.72 8.46
CA LEU A 36 -6.51 -3.97 7.37
C LEU A 36 -7.48 -5.13 7.69
N ASP A 37 -6.96 -6.24 8.21
CA ASP A 37 -7.76 -7.41 8.59
C ASP A 37 -8.78 -7.07 9.68
N MET A 38 -8.41 -6.18 10.57
CA MET A 38 -9.28 -5.74 11.63
C MET A 38 -10.37 -4.79 11.09
N LEU A 39 -10.02 -3.84 10.22
CA LEU A 39 -10.98 -2.96 9.56
C LEU A 39 -11.99 -3.78 8.75
N GLN A 40 -11.53 -4.78 8.03
CA GLN A 40 -12.38 -5.66 7.25
C GLN A 40 -13.38 -6.39 8.15
N ARG A 41 -12.91 -7.03 9.23
CA ARG A 41 -13.80 -7.72 10.19
C ARG A 41 -14.84 -6.79 10.80
N LYS A 42 -14.47 -5.56 11.14
CA LYS A 42 -15.41 -4.57 11.67
C LYS A 42 -16.43 -4.11 10.62
N ALA A 43 -16.00 -3.95 9.38
CA ALA A 43 -16.89 -3.57 8.28
C ALA A 43 -17.91 -4.69 7.96
N GLU A 44 -17.48 -5.95 7.98
CA GLU A 44 -18.31 -7.13 7.74
C GLU A 44 -19.35 -7.37 8.85
N ASN A 45 -19.02 -7.03 10.09
CA ASN A 45 -19.92 -7.18 11.24
C ASN A 45 -21.03 -6.10 11.31
N ARG A 46 -21.04 -5.12 10.43
CA ARG A 46 -22.12 -4.12 10.35
C ARG A 46 -23.33 -4.71 9.63
N ILE A 47 -24.42 -4.87 10.36
CA ILE A 47 -25.69 -5.43 9.85
C ILE A 47 -26.31 -4.48 8.83
N GLY A 48 -26.56 -4.94 7.61
CA GLY A 48 -27.54 -4.36 6.68
C GLY A 48 -27.01 -3.53 5.51
N SER A 49 -25.71 -3.48 5.27
CA SER A 49 -25.12 -2.77 4.11
C SER A 49 -23.91 -3.52 3.57
N PHE A 50 -23.56 -3.21 2.31
CA PHE A 50 -22.28 -3.65 1.78
C PHE A 50 -21.14 -3.23 2.72
N PRO A 51 -20.17 -4.13 3.01
CA PRO A 51 -19.04 -3.80 3.87
C PRO A 51 -18.32 -2.55 3.36
N GLN A 52 -18.28 -1.51 4.17
CA GLN A 52 -17.60 -0.26 3.82
C GLN A 52 -16.76 0.22 5.00
N ILE A 53 -15.54 0.67 4.70
CA ILE A 53 -14.70 1.39 5.65
C ILE A 53 -15.16 2.85 5.65
N THR A 54 -15.73 3.28 6.77
CA THR A 54 -16.21 4.66 6.97
C THR A 54 -15.19 5.47 7.78
N PHE A 55 -15.28 6.78 7.71
CA PHE A 55 -14.45 7.67 8.53
C PHE A 55 -14.64 7.42 10.04
N ASP A 56 -15.86 7.17 10.48
CA ASP A 56 -16.16 6.87 11.88
C ASP A 56 -15.41 5.63 12.36
N LEU A 57 -15.35 4.61 11.51
CA LEU A 57 -14.61 3.39 11.80
C LEU A 57 -13.10 3.64 11.92
N LEU A 58 -12.55 4.51 11.08
CA LEU A 58 -11.13 4.90 11.16
C LEU A 58 -10.85 5.77 12.38
N SER A 59 -11.76 6.65 12.76
CA SER A 59 -11.60 7.57 13.88
C SER A 59 -11.59 6.88 15.26
N GLU A 60 -12.07 5.65 15.35
CA GLU A 60 -11.96 4.82 16.56
C GLU A 60 -10.52 4.36 16.85
N TYR A 61 -9.61 4.53 15.88
CA TYR A 61 -8.24 4.05 15.98
C TYR A 61 -7.27 5.11 16.41
N ALA A 62 -6.52 4.81 17.46
CA ALA A 62 -5.37 5.57 17.89
C ALA A 62 -4.08 4.89 17.39
N PHE A 63 -3.31 5.59 16.58
CA PHE A 63 -1.98 5.17 16.19
C PHE A 63 -0.94 5.82 17.11
N PRO A 64 0.14 5.11 17.46
CA PRO A 64 1.25 5.74 18.12
C PRO A 64 1.89 6.78 17.18
N VAL A 65 2.11 7.98 17.67
CA VAL A 65 2.76 9.06 16.93
C VAL A 65 4.03 9.44 17.67
N PRO A 66 5.17 8.76 17.39
CA PRO A 66 6.46 9.11 17.96
C PRO A 66 6.95 10.46 17.41
N SER A 67 8.15 10.88 17.81
CA SER A 67 8.74 12.12 17.28
C SER A 67 8.85 12.06 15.74
N LEU A 68 8.77 13.22 15.08
CA LEU A 68 8.85 13.28 13.61
C LEU A 68 10.12 12.61 13.07
N SER A 69 11.26 12.79 13.76
CA SER A 69 12.53 12.15 13.39
C SER A 69 12.46 10.61 13.45
N GLU A 70 11.73 10.06 14.41
CA GLU A 70 11.53 8.61 14.52
C GLU A 70 10.58 8.10 13.43
N GLN A 71 9.51 8.84 13.17
CA GLN A 71 8.59 8.53 12.07
C GLN A 71 9.34 8.45 10.73
N GLU A 72 10.17 9.45 10.43
CA GLU A 72 10.99 9.48 9.21
C GLU A 72 11.96 8.29 9.12
N LYS A 73 12.63 7.94 10.22
CA LYS A 73 13.52 6.77 10.25
C LYS A 73 12.77 5.47 9.97
N ILE A 74 11.64 5.26 10.63
CA ILE A 74 10.80 4.08 10.42
C ILE A 74 10.32 4.02 8.96
N ALA A 75 9.77 5.11 8.45
CA ALA A 75 9.29 5.20 7.08
C ALA A 75 10.39 4.94 6.05
N ASN A 76 11.61 5.45 6.26
CA ASN A 76 12.74 5.23 5.37
C ASN A 76 13.19 3.76 5.34
N ILE A 77 13.19 3.08 6.48
CA ILE A 77 13.52 1.65 6.55
C ILE A 77 12.52 0.82 5.76
N ILE A 78 11.23 1.03 6.01
CA ILE A 78 10.16 0.27 5.33
C ILE A 78 10.17 0.56 3.83
N PHE A 79 10.29 1.83 3.44
CA PHE A 79 10.39 2.23 2.03
C PHE A 79 11.57 1.57 1.31
N SER A 80 12.72 1.46 1.98
CA SER A 80 13.89 0.77 1.41
C SER A 80 13.64 -0.72 1.19
N LEU A 81 12.88 -1.36 2.07
CA LEU A 81 12.48 -2.77 1.92
C LEU A 81 11.49 -2.95 0.78
N ASP A 82 10.45 -2.12 0.70
CA ASP A 82 9.48 -2.14 -0.38
C ASP A 82 10.15 -1.94 -1.74
N HIS A 83 11.10 -1.01 -1.83
CA HIS A 83 11.85 -0.76 -3.05
C HIS A 83 12.68 -2.00 -3.48
N LYS A 84 13.32 -2.68 -2.53
CA LYS A 84 14.05 -3.93 -2.82
C LYS A 84 13.10 -5.04 -3.29
N ILE A 85 11.93 -5.18 -2.69
CA ILE A 85 10.91 -6.14 -3.09
C ILE A 85 10.48 -5.86 -4.54
N GLU A 86 10.22 -4.60 -4.86
CA GLU A 86 9.81 -4.19 -6.20
C GLU A 86 10.92 -4.46 -7.25
N LEU A 87 12.17 -4.12 -6.94
CA LEU A 87 13.30 -4.46 -7.81
C LEU A 87 13.43 -5.96 -8.03
N ASN A 88 13.27 -6.77 -6.99
CA ASN A 88 13.33 -8.23 -7.12
C ASN A 88 12.21 -8.77 -8.00
N LYS A 89 11.01 -8.23 -7.91
CA LYS A 89 9.89 -8.59 -8.82
C LYS A 89 10.26 -8.27 -10.27
N GLN A 90 10.75 -7.07 -10.54
CA GLN A 90 11.16 -6.67 -11.89
C GLN A 90 12.27 -7.57 -12.44
N ILE A 91 13.26 -7.96 -11.63
CA ILE A 91 14.31 -8.91 -12.03
C ILE A 91 13.69 -10.26 -12.38
N ASN A 92 12.80 -10.79 -11.56
CA ASN A 92 12.14 -12.07 -11.82
C ASN A 92 11.31 -12.04 -13.10
N ASP A 93 10.57 -10.97 -13.33
CA ASP A 93 9.76 -10.80 -14.55
C ASP A 93 10.66 -10.75 -15.80
N ASN A 94 11.77 -10.03 -15.75
CA ASN A 94 12.75 -9.99 -16.83
C ASN A 94 13.39 -11.36 -17.09
N LEU A 95 13.71 -12.13 -16.05
CA LEU A 95 14.26 -13.48 -16.19
C LEU A 95 13.25 -14.44 -16.84
N LEU A 96 11.95 -14.34 -16.49
CA LEU A 96 10.91 -15.12 -17.13
C LEU A 96 10.76 -14.78 -18.61
N LEU A 97 10.82 -13.50 -18.98
CA LEU A 97 10.77 -13.07 -20.38
C LEU A 97 11.97 -13.60 -21.18
N LEU A 98 13.17 -13.59 -20.58
CA LEU A 98 14.38 -14.17 -21.20
C LEU A 98 14.26 -15.68 -21.41
N ASP A 99 13.76 -16.42 -20.40
CA ASP A 99 13.55 -17.87 -20.51
C ASP A 99 12.55 -18.21 -21.63
N HIS A 100 11.45 -17.48 -21.71
CA HIS A 100 10.49 -17.62 -22.81
C HIS A 100 11.10 -17.36 -24.19
N SER A 101 11.92 -16.32 -24.30
CA SER A 101 12.60 -15.98 -25.56
C SER A 101 13.60 -17.05 -25.97
N LEU A 102 14.38 -17.60 -25.03
CA LEU A 102 15.36 -18.65 -25.29
C LEU A 102 14.70 -19.97 -25.68
N ARG A 103 13.59 -20.36 -25.04
CA ARG A 103 12.81 -21.56 -25.40
C ARG A 103 12.20 -21.42 -26.79
N GLY A 104 11.64 -20.27 -27.14
CA GLY A 104 11.11 -19.99 -28.47
C GLY A 104 12.17 -20.01 -29.57
N ALA A 105 13.38 -19.55 -29.31
CA ALA A 105 14.50 -19.62 -30.23
C ALA A 105 15.02 -21.05 -30.43
N ARG A 106 14.98 -21.89 -29.39
CA ARG A 106 15.37 -23.30 -29.44
C ARG A 106 14.44 -24.15 -30.32
N VAL A 107 13.13 -23.89 -30.22
CA VAL A 107 12.12 -24.58 -31.05
C VAL A 107 12.28 -24.22 -32.53
N ARG A 108 12.69 -22.99 -32.89
CA ARG A 108 12.91 -22.58 -34.29
C ARG A 108 14.18 -23.20 -34.92
N ARG A 109 15.15 -23.68 -34.13
CA ARG A 109 16.37 -24.32 -34.66
C ARG A 109 16.23 -25.79 -35.00
N VAL A 110 15.17 -26.43 -34.52
CA VAL A 110 14.90 -27.86 -34.75
C VAL A 110 13.94 -28.07 -35.92
N ALA A 111 13.35 -27.04 -36.41
CA ALA A 111 12.55 -27.01 -37.64
C ALA A 111 13.41 -26.51 -38.78
#